data_519a147210009adfe283763cee25d768
#
_entry.id   519a147210009adfe283763cee25d768
#
_cell.length_a   1.000
_cell.length_b   1.000
_cell.length_c   1.000
_cell.angle_alpha   90.00
_cell.angle_beta   90.00
_cell.angle_gamma   90.00
#
_symmetry.space_group_name_H-M   'P 1'
#
loop_
_entity.id
_entity.type
_entity.pdbx_description
1 polymer ?
#
loop_
_entity_poly.entity_id
_entity_poly.type
_entity_poly.pdbx_seq_one_letter_code
_entity_poly.pdbx_strand_id
1 'polypeptide(L)'
;MDDLYIKAKALSRMEFVTLIEGLVLVSNEFKNYDAQSRFIESLAKPVCDQFKSLEQCFVNLESFMNHIGFDRSKDVSEQRAEIAFCLNFFVAVFRRASVPNDLQCCKESGFIDPTITDVMALRNPASGVGCHILETVLKLTKTFIDLFKHRSNPALSKILDMLELGKLNMNWT
;
A
#
# COMPACT_ATOMS: atom_id res chain seq x y z
N MET A 1 9.64 5.90 17.28
CA MET A 1 8.90 6.00 15.99
C MET A 1 7.83 7.08 16.01
N ASP A 2 7.10 7.24 17.10
CA ASP A 2 6.05 8.27 17.22
C ASP A 2 6.55 9.68 16.93
N ASP A 3 7.79 10.00 17.33
CA ASP A 3 8.44 11.29 17.06
C ASP A 3 8.64 11.57 15.56
N LEU A 4 8.89 10.55 14.74
CA LEU A 4 9.02 10.71 13.29
C LEU A 4 7.68 11.14 12.67
N TYR A 5 6.60 10.47 13.05
CA TYR A 5 5.27 10.78 12.55
C TYR A 5 4.76 12.15 13.03
N ILE A 6 5.08 12.53 14.26
CA ILE A 6 4.74 13.85 14.81
C ILE A 6 5.46 14.95 14.00
N LYS A 7 6.77 14.79 13.74
CA LYS A 7 7.57 15.76 12.97
C LYS A 7 7.19 15.77 11.48
N ALA A 8 6.78 14.63 10.95
CA ALA A 8 6.35 14.49 9.56
C ALA A 8 4.95 15.07 9.27
N LYS A 9 4.19 15.49 10.27
CA LYS A 9 2.87 16.16 10.07
C LYS A 9 2.93 17.43 9.24
N ALA A 10 4.12 18.07 9.14
CA ALA A 10 4.34 19.24 8.30
C ALA A 10 4.61 18.88 6.82
N LEU A 11 4.85 17.61 6.51
CA LEU A 11 5.12 17.15 5.15
C LEU A 11 3.80 16.86 4.41
N SER A 12 3.81 17.14 3.11
CA SER A 12 2.78 16.61 2.23
C SER A 12 2.85 15.07 2.18
N ARG A 13 1.77 14.42 1.75
CA ARG A 13 1.73 12.96 1.59
C ARG A 13 2.85 12.42 0.69
N MET A 14 3.17 13.14 -0.39
CA MET A 14 4.24 12.74 -1.32
C MET A 14 5.63 12.89 -0.70
N GLU A 15 5.89 13.98 0.00
CA GLU A 15 7.16 14.17 0.72
C GLU A 15 7.34 13.11 1.81
N PHE A 16 6.27 12.75 2.51
CA PHE A 16 6.29 11.67 3.48
C PHE A 16 6.65 10.33 2.83
N VAL A 17 6.01 9.96 1.71
CA VAL A 17 6.35 8.73 0.98
C VAL A 17 7.80 8.73 0.53
N THR A 18 8.31 9.86 0.03
CA THR A 18 9.72 10.01 -0.38
C THR A 18 10.68 9.82 0.80
N LEU A 19 10.34 10.37 1.98
CA LEU A 19 11.12 10.17 3.19
C LEU A 19 11.17 8.68 3.58
N ILE A 20 10.02 7.99 3.53
CA ILE A 20 9.94 6.55 3.82
C ILE A 20 10.76 5.74 2.82
N GLU A 21 10.70 6.06 1.52
CA GLU A 21 11.56 5.44 0.51
C GLU A 21 13.04 5.53 0.89
N GLY A 22 13.49 6.70 1.30
CA GLY A 22 14.87 6.93 1.73
C GLY A 22 15.23 6.09 2.97
N LEU A 23 14.35 6.04 3.97
CA LEU A 23 14.55 5.25 5.18
C LEU A 23 14.61 3.75 4.92
N VAL A 24 13.74 3.24 4.03
CA VAL A 24 13.78 1.83 3.61
C VAL A 24 15.07 1.52 2.86
N LEU A 25 15.53 2.41 1.97
CA LEU A 25 16.83 2.24 1.30
C LEU A 25 18.00 2.18 2.29
N VAL A 26 18.02 3.05 3.30
CA VAL A 26 19.04 3.02 4.36
C VAL A 26 18.98 1.70 5.14
N SER A 27 17.80 1.15 5.37
CA SER A 27 17.65 -0.12 6.09
C SER A 27 18.27 -1.32 5.35
N ASN A 28 18.44 -1.24 4.04
CA ASN A 28 19.10 -2.30 3.26
C ASN A 28 20.57 -2.48 3.66
N GLU A 29 21.20 -1.45 4.24
CA GLU A 29 22.58 -1.51 4.74
C GLU A 29 22.72 -2.19 6.09
N PHE A 30 21.62 -2.54 6.76
CA PHE A 30 21.67 -3.24 8.06
C PHE A 30 22.27 -4.65 7.94
N LYS A 31 22.17 -5.27 6.75
CA LYS A 31 22.69 -6.62 6.46
C LYS A 31 22.29 -7.65 7.53
N ASN A 32 21.08 -7.50 8.04
CA ASN A 32 20.47 -8.38 9.02
C ASN A 32 18.96 -8.38 8.83
N TYR A 33 18.41 -9.53 8.48
CA TYR A 33 16.99 -9.67 8.14
C TYR A 33 16.07 -9.20 9.27
N ASP A 34 16.31 -9.65 10.50
CA ASP A 34 15.41 -9.33 11.62
C ASP A 34 15.45 -7.85 12.00
N ALA A 35 16.63 -7.23 11.91
CA ALA A 35 16.76 -5.79 12.16
C ALA A 35 16.05 -4.97 11.08
N GLN A 36 16.25 -5.33 9.81
CA GLN A 36 15.64 -4.64 8.67
C GLN A 36 14.12 -4.83 8.67
N SER A 37 13.64 -6.07 8.85
CA SER A 37 12.20 -6.36 8.86
C SER A 37 11.49 -5.60 9.98
N ARG A 38 11.99 -5.65 11.21
CA ARG A 38 11.42 -4.90 12.35
C ARG A 38 11.43 -3.39 12.13
N PHE A 39 12.48 -2.87 11.51
CA PHE A 39 12.54 -1.44 11.19
C PHE A 39 11.46 -1.06 10.17
N ILE A 40 11.35 -1.82 9.06
CA ILE A 40 10.34 -1.58 8.02
C ILE A 40 8.92 -1.74 8.59
N GLU A 41 8.66 -2.77 9.38
CA GLU A 41 7.36 -2.97 10.04
C GLU A 41 7.01 -1.80 10.97
N SER A 42 7.97 -1.32 11.75
CA SER A 42 7.74 -0.17 12.63
C SER A 42 7.48 1.14 11.88
N LEU A 43 8.12 1.34 10.72
CA LEU A 43 7.84 2.45 9.81
C LEU A 43 6.45 2.33 9.18
N ALA A 44 6.03 1.12 8.81
CA ALA A 44 4.79 0.91 8.09
C ALA A 44 3.55 0.83 9.01
N LYS A 45 3.73 0.49 10.29
CA LYS A 45 2.63 0.21 11.22
C LYS A 45 1.51 1.27 11.21
N PRO A 46 1.77 2.59 11.33
CA PRO A 46 0.70 3.58 11.35
C PRO A 46 -0.12 3.62 10.06
N VAL A 47 0.54 3.45 8.88
CA VAL A 47 -0.16 3.41 7.60
C VAL A 47 -0.90 2.09 7.41
N CYS A 48 -0.36 0.97 7.91
CA CYS A 48 -1.09 -0.30 7.94
C CYS A 48 -2.37 -0.19 8.78
N ASP A 49 -2.29 0.42 9.97
CA ASP A 49 -3.44 0.61 10.86
C ASP A 49 -4.47 1.55 10.19
N GLN A 50 -4.03 2.63 9.55
CA GLN A 50 -4.89 3.53 8.78
C GLN A 50 -5.58 2.78 7.62
N PHE A 51 -4.84 2.00 6.82
CA PHE A 51 -5.40 1.24 5.71
C PHE A 51 -6.41 0.19 6.17
N LYS A 52 -6.15 -0.49 7.30
CA LYS A 52 -7.10 -1.41 7.92
C LYS A 52 -8.38 -0.71 8.38
N SER A 53 -8.30 0.51 8.86
CA SER A 53 -9.50 1.27 9.26
C SER A 53 -10.45 1.54 8.08
N LEU A 54 -9.93 1.55 6.84
CA LEU A 54 -10.72 1.67 5.61
C LEU A 54 -11.42 0.37 5.20
N GLU A 55 -11.13 -0.76 5.86
CA GLU A 55 -11.63 -2.08 5.46
C GLU A 55 -13.16 -2.15 5.39
N GLN A 56 -13.85 -1.43 6.25
CA GLN A 56 -15.32 -1.34 6.24
C GLN A 56 -15.86 -0.73 4.94
N CYS A 57 -15.07 0.13 4.29
CA CYS A 57 -15.44 0.71 2.99
C CYS A 57 -15.31 -0.28 1.84
N PHE A 58 -14.57 -1.39 2.05
CA PHE A 58 -14.29 -2.42 1.02
C PHE A 58 -15.16 -3.68 1.18
N VAL A 59 -16.14 -3.67 2.07
CA VAL A 59 -17.01 -4.83 2.33
C VAL A 59 -17.87 -5.18 1.11
N ASN A 60 -18.38 -4.16 0.42
CA ASN A 60 -19.17 -4.32 -0.80
C ASN A 60 -19.04 -3.09 -1.71
N LEU A 61 -19.51 -3.25 -2.94
CA LEU A 61 -19.42 -2.21 -3.98
C LEU A 61 -20.13 -0.91 -3.58
N GLU A 62 -21.31 -0.99 -2.94
CA GLU A 62 -22.08 0.19 -2.55
C GLU A 62 -21.34 1.01 -1.49
N SER A 63 -20.81 0.37 -0.45
CA SER A 63 -20.01 1.03 0.58
C SER A 63 -18.78 1.72 -0.02
N PHE A 64 -18.11 1.07 -0.95
CA PHE A 64 -16.95 1.63 -1.64
C PHE A 64 -17.34 2.85 -2.49
N MET A 65 -18.39 2.73 -3.30
CA MET A 65 -18.87 3.82 -4.16
C MET A 65 -19.29 5.05 -3.34
N ASN A 66 -19.97 4.82 -2.22
CA ASN A 66 -20.34 5.89 -1.30
C ASN A 66 -19.11 6.56 -0.68
N HIS A 67 -18.10 5.77 -0.28
CA HIS A 67 -16.87 6.29 0.30
C HIS A 67 -16.06 7.14 -0.68
N ILE A 68 -15.92 6.71 -1.92
CA ILE A 68 -15.19 7.45 -2.96
C ILE A 68 -16.02 8.53 -3.67
N GLY A 69 -17.31 8.69 -3.30
CA GLY A 69 -18.19 9.75 -3.79
C GLY A 69 -18.54 9.64 -5.26
N PHE A 70 -18.94 8.47 -5.71
CA PHE A 70 -19.29 8.23 -7.09
C PHE A 70 -20.56 8.99 -7.54
N ASP A 71 -21.44 9.29 -6.61
CA ASP A 71 -22.69 10.03 -6.87
C ASP A 71 -22.50 11.55 -6.96
N ARG A 72 -21.28 12.05 -6.74
CA ARG A 72 -20.89 13.48 -6.77
C ARG A 72 -21.67 14.41 -5.83
N SER A 73 -22.45 13.87 -4.93
CA SER A 73 -23.26 14.68 -3.99
C SER A 73 -22.41 15.36 -2.93
N LYS A 74 -21.17 14.88 -2.72
CA LYS A 74 -20.25 15.36 -1.67
C LYS A 74 -18.82 15.48 -2.20
N ASP A 75 -18.06 16.43 -1.66
CA ASP A 75 -16.61 16.46 -1.85
C ASP A 75 -15.97 15.36 -1.01
N VAL A 76 -15.47 14.32 -1.67
CA VAL A 76 -14.76 13.18 -1.08
C VAL A 76 -13.35 13.03 -1.64
N SER A 77 -12.76 14.14 -2.09
CA SER A 77 -11.39 14.18 -2.61
C SER A 77 -10.40 13.64 -1.57
N GLU A 78 -10.62 13.96 -0.30
CA GLU A 78 -9.77 13.51 0.80
C GLU A 78 -9.82 11.99 1.00
N GLN A 79 -10.99 11.35 0.94
CA GLN A 79 -11.13 9.90 1.07
C GLN A 79 -10.43 9.15 -0.07
N ARG A 80 -10.54 9.67 -1.29
CA ARG A 80 -9.80 9.12 -2.44
C ARG A 80 -8.30 9.30 -2.29
N ALA A 81 -7.87 10.47 -1.84
CA ALA A 81 -6.46 10.76 -1.60
C ALA A 81 -5.88 9.91 -0.45
N GLU A 82 -6.67 9.54 0.54
CA GLU A 82 -6.27 8.65 1.64
C GLU A 82 -5.98 7.23 1.13
N ILE A 83 -6.90 6.64 0.34
CA ILE A 83 -6.68 5.32 -0.26
C ILE A 83 -5.43 5.35 -1.16
N ALA A 84 -5.32 6.35 -2.04
CA ALA A 84 -4.18 6.50 -2.94
C ALA A 84 -2.86 6.66 -2.17
N PHE A 85 -2.85 7.42 -1.08
CA PHE A 85 -1.69 7.57 -0.20
C PHE A 85 -1.25 6.23 0.39
N CYS A 86 -2.17 5.45 0.98
CA CYS A 86 -1.83 4.15 1.54
C CYS A 86 -1.24 3.21 0.48
N LEU A 87 -1.84 3.13 -0.71
CA LEU A 87 -1.35 2.29 -1.80
C LEU A 87 0.03 2.73 -2.28
N ASN A 88 0.25 4.03 -2.49
CA ASN A 88 1.55 4.57 -2.89
C ASN A 88 2.63 4.30 -1.84
N PHE A 89 2.28 4.44 -0.56
CA PHE A 89 3.17 4.11 0.55
C PHE A 89 3.62 2.63 0.49
N PHE A 90 2.69 1.69 0.34
CA PHE A 90 3.04 0.26 0.27
C PHE A 90 3.88 -0.06 -0.98
N VAL A 91 3.55 0.54 -2.13
CA VAL A 91 4.37 0.40 -3.35
C VAL A 91 5.79 0.89 -3.09
N ALA A 92 5.96 2.03 -2.42
CA ALA A 92 7.26 2.58 -2.07
C ALA A 92 8.06 1.61 -1.17
N VAL A 93 7.43 1.09 -0.11
CA VAL A 93 8.06 0.13 0.82
C VAL A 93 8.50 -1.15 0.09
N PHE A 94 7.57 -1.81 -0.65
CA PHE A 94 7.88 -3.06 -1.33
C PHE A 94 8.90 -2.91 -2.45
N ARG A 95 8.89 -1.77 -3.14
CA ARG A 95 9.83 -1.49 -4.23
C ARG A 95 11.26 -1.24 -3.73
N ARG A 96 11.41 -0.70 -2.51
CA ARG A 96 12.71 -0.29 -1.97
C ARG A 96 13.31 -1.30 -1.01
N ALA A 97 12.51 -2.13 -0.35
CA ALA A 97 13.01 -3.22 0.48
C ALA A 97 13.72 -4.26 -0.40
N SER A 98 15.01 -4.45 -0.18
CA SER A 98 15.83 -5.37 -0.96
C SER A 98 16.58 -6.36 -0.08
N VAL A 99 16.94 -7.48 -0.70
CA VAL A 99 17.78 -8.54 -0.14
C VAL A 99 19.21 -8.31 -0.64
N PRO A 100 20.26 -8.64 0.12
CA PRO A 100 21.63 -8.55 -0.37
C PRO A 100 21.85 -9.37 -1.64
N ASN A 101 22.68 -8.87 -2.56
CA ASN A 101 22.98 -9.58 -3.82
C ASN A 101 23.91 -10.80 -3.61
N ASP A 102 24.68 -10.82 -2.53
CA ASP A 102 25.59 -11.90 -2.21
C ASP A 102 24.88 -12.99 -1.41
N LEU A 103 24.86 -14.20 -1.97
CA LEU A 103 24.22 -15.38 -1.38
C LEU A 103 24.84 -15.80 -0.02
N GLN A 104 26.15 -15.63 0.14
CA GLN A 104 26.81 -15.93 1.40
C GLN A 104 26.33 -14.95 2.48
N CYS A 105 26.29 -13.66 2.14
CA CYS A 105 25.72 -12.63 3.00
C CYS A 105 24.26 -12.94 3.36
N CYS A 106 23.44 -13.40 2.41
CA CYS A 106 22.04 -13.78 2.67
C CYS A 106 21.92 -14.91 3.68
N LYS A 107 22.78 -15.92 3.59
CA LYS A 107 22.80 -17.05 4.55
C LYS A 107 23.18 -16.58 5.95
N GLU A 108 24.28 -15.84 6.07
CA GLU A 108 24.83 -15.38 7.35
C GLU A 108 23.92 -14.36 8.05
N SER A 109 23.17 -13.57 7.26
CA SER A 109 22.33 -12.47 7.73
C SER A 109 20.83 -12.82 7.86
N GLY A 110 20.46 -14.10 7.70
CA GLY A 110 19.10 -14.59 7.94
C GLY A 110 18.08 -14.28 6.82
N PHE A 111 18.54 -13.90 5.62
CA PHE A 111 17.65 -13.66 4.47
C PHE A 111 17.23 -14.94 3.73
N ILE A 112 17.78 -16.09 4.10
CA ILE A 112 17.35 -17.39 3.59
C ILE A 112 16.51 -18.08 4.66
N ASP A 113 15.35 -18.60 4.25
CA ASP A 113 14.49 -19.35 5.16
C ASP A 113 15.12 -20.74 5.44
N PRO A 114 15.53 -21.02 6.68
CA PRO A 114 16.16 -22.29 7.04
C PRO A 114 15.19 -23.47 7.04
N THR A 115 13.89 -23.22 6.99
CA THR A 115 12.83 -24.26 7.00
C THR A 115 12.55 -24.84 5.63
N ILE A 116 12.98 -24.16 4.56
CA ILE A 116 12.75 -24.57 3.18
C ILE A 116 14.05 -25.18 2.63
N THR A 117 14.10 -26.51 2.51
CA THR A 117 15.30 -27.26 2.14
C THR A 117 15.47 -27.45 0.63
N ASP A 118 14.36 -27.51 -0.13
CA ASP A 118 14.39 -27.91 -1.54
C ASP A 118 14.59 -26.75 -2.51
N VAL A 119 14.32 -25.53 -2.07
CA VAL A 119 14.48 -24.31 -2.86
C VAL A 119 15.06 -23.21 -2.00
N MET A 120 16.02 -22.47 -2.53
CA MET A 120 16.56 -21.32 -1.82
C MET A 120 15.53 -20.19 -1.76
N ALA A 121 14.74 -20.18 -0.68
CA ALA A 121 13.70 -19.19 -0.47
C ALA A 121 14.29 -17.95 0.21
N LEU A 122 14.44 -16.89 -0.57
CA LEU A 122 14.81 -15.58 -0.05
C LEU A 122 13.62 -14.94 0.68
N ARG A 123 13.87 -14.47 1.89
CA ARG A 123 12.89 -13.74 2.72
C ARG A 123 12.94 -12.26 2.40
N ASN A 124 11.82 -11.72 1.89
CA ASN A 124 11.72 -10.27 1.69
C ASN A 124 11.53 -9.58 3.06
N PRO A 125 12.34 -8.57 3.41
CA PRO A 125 12.24 -7.88 4.70
C PRO A 125 10.93 -7.10 4.89
N ALA A 126 10.18 -6.82 3.82
CA ALA A 126 8.85 -6.21 3.89
C ALA A 126 7.70 -7.23 3.97
N SER A 127 7.99 -8.55 4.04
CA SER A 127 6.94 -9.59 4.06
C SER A 127 5.96 -9.43 5.22
N GLY A 128 6.41 -9.01 6.40
CA GLY A 128 5.56 -8.73 7.55
C GLY A 128 4.52 -7.63 7.26
N VAL A 129 4.94 -6.56 6.58
CA VAL A 129 4.02 -5.50 6.13
C VAL A 129 2.97 -6.09 5.17
N GLY A 130 3.39 -6.92 4.21
CA GLY A 130 2.49 -7.61 3.28
C GLY A 130 1.44 -8.46 4.00
N CYS A 131 1.85 -9.25 4.98
CA CYS A 131 0.94 -10.06 5.80
C CYS A 131 -0.08 -9.19 6.56
N HIS A 132 0.35 -8.04 7.07
CA HIS A 132 -0.54 -7.13 7.80
C HIS A 132 -1.67 -6.54 6.96
N ILE A 133 -1.42 -6.27 5.68
CA ILE A 133 -2.40 -5.60 4.80
C ILE A 133 -3.12 -6.55 3.84
N LEU A 134 -2.70 -7.83 3.76
CA LEU A 134 -3.15 -8.78 2.75
C LEU A 134 -4.67 -8.90 2.68
N GLU A 135 -5.33 -9.05 3.82
CA GLU A 135 -6.78 -9.21 3.88
C GLU A 135 -7.50 -7.96 3.33
N THR A 136 -7.06 -6.78 3.73
CA THR A 136 -7.63 -5.50 3.26
C THR A 136 -7.39 -5.29 1.77
N VAL A 137 -6.21 -5.65 1.26
CA VAL A 137 -5.89 -5.63 -0.19
C VAL A 137 -6.79 -6.58 -0.97
N LEU A 138 -7.01 -7.80 -0.46
CA LEU A 138 -7.90 -8.77 -1.11
C LEU A 138 -9.35 -8.28 -1.14
N LYS A 139 -9.85 -7.66 -0.07
CA LYS A 139 -11.20 -7.05 -0.04
C LYS A 139 -11.31 -5.93 -1.06
N LEU A 140 -10.35 -5.01 -1.10
CA LEU A 140 -10.30 -3.93 -2.08
C LEU A 140 -10.26 -4.48 -3.51
N THR A 141 -9.39 -5.47 -3.78
CA THR A 141 -9.29 -6.12 -5.10
C THR A 141 -10.59 -6.76 -5.53
N LYS A 142 -11.25 -7.49 -4.62
CA LYS A 142 -12.58 -8.08 -4.87
C LYS A 142 -13.60 -7.02 -5.24
N THR A 143 -13.63 -5.91 -4.50
CA THR A 143 -14.53 -4.78 -4.77
C THR A 143 -14.29 -4.17 -6.15
N PHE A 144 -13.03 -4.01 -6.56
CA PHE A 144 -12.71 -3.59 -7.93
C PHE A 144 -13.15 -4.61 -8.99
N ILE A 145 -12.93 -5.90 -8.76
CA ILE A 145 -13.40 -6.95 -9.68
C ILE A 145 -14.92 -6.89 -9.82
N ASP A 146 -15.64 -6.74 -8.72
CA ASP A 146 -17.10 -6.64 -8.73
C ASP A 146 -17.57 -5.36 -9.45
N LEU A 147 -16.88 -4.24 -9.29
CA LEU A 147 -17.12 -3.01 -10.03
C LEU A 147 -17.03 -3.23 -11.55
N PHE A 148 -15.99 -3.94 -12.02
CA PHE A 148 -15.80 -4.20 -13.45
C PHE A 148 -16.73 -5.29 -14.00
N LYS A 149 -17.16 -6.25 -13.20
CA LYS A 149 -18.14 -7.28 -13.62
C LYS A 149 -19.52 -6.70 -13.84
N HIS A 150 -19.91 -5.70 -13.06
CA HIS A 150 -21.22 -5.05 -13.16
C HIS A 150 -21.23 -3.94 -14.24
N ARG A 151 -20.67 -4.21 -15.45
CA ARG A 151 -20.72 -3.28 -16.59
C ARG A 151 -22.14 -2.81 -16.96
N SER A 152 -23.17 -3.57 -16.60
CA SER A 152 -24.58 -3.21 -16.73
C SER A 152 -25.13 -2.37 -15.58
N ASN A 153 -24.29 -2.03 -14.57
CA ASN A 153 -24.70 -1.12 -13.51
C ASN A 153 -24.83 0.29 -14.09
N PRO A 154 -26.01 0.95 -13.98
CA PRO A 154 -26.24 2.28 -14.56
C PRO A 154 -25.25 3.34 -14.04
N ALA A 155 -24.76 3.19 -12.82
CA ALA A 155 -23.74 4.08 -12.25
C ALA A 155 -22.39 3.91 -12.96
N LEU A 156 -22.00 2.66 -13.26
CA LEU A 156 -20.75 2.37 -13.97
C LEU A 156 -20.81 2.80 -15.43
N SER A 157 -21.95 2.57 -16.10
CA SER A 157 -22.18 3.04 -17.47
C SER A 157 -22.01 4.56 -17.54
N LYS A 158 -22.61 5.32 -16.61
CA LYS A 158 -22.41 6.77 -16.52
C LYS A 158 -20.96 7.20 -16.38
N ILE A 159 -20.14 6.45 -15.64
CA ILE A 159 -18.73 6.76 -15.42
C ILE A 159 -17.92 6.46 -16.67
N LEU A 160 -18.18 5.33 -17.31
CA LEU A 160 -17.53 5.00 -18.58
C LEU A 160 -17.86 6.03 -19.64
N ASP A 161 -19.12 6.43 -19.75
CA ASP A 161 -19.57 7.51 -20.65
C ASP A 161 -18.86 8.83 -20.36
N MET A 162 -18.59 9.13 -19.10
CA MET A 162 -17.89 10.35 -18.69
C MET A 162 -16.39 10.28 -18.93
N LEU A 163 -15.76 9.09 -18.80
CA LEU A 163 -14.36 8.85 -19.15
C LEU A 163 -14.15 8.92 -20.66
N GLU A 164 -15.03 8.30 -21.44
CA GLU A 164 -14.99 8.30 -22.91
C GLU A 164 -15.23 9.71 -23.49
N LEU A 165 -16.07 10.51 -22.85
CA LEU A 165 -16.35 11.89 -23.27
C LEU A 165 -15.27 12.90 -22.80
N GLY A 166 -14.18 12.45 -22.17
CA GLY A 166 -13.11 13.34 -21.69
C GLY A 166 -13.57 14.34 -20.63
N LYS A 167 -14.73 14.11 -19.99
CA LYS A 167 -15.34 15.01 -19.00
C LYS A 167 -14.77 14.83 -17.59
N LEU A 168 -13.95 13.82 -17.37
CA LEU A 168 -13.13 13.67 -16.18
C LEU A 168 -11.75 14.23 -16.48
N ASN A 169 -11.55 15.52 -16.23
CA ASN A 169 -10.21 16.05 -16.03
C ASN A 169 -9.63 15.39 -14.77
N MET A 170 -8.97 14.26 -14.96
CA MET A 170 -8.16 13.67 -13.89
C MET A 170 -6.84 14.45 -13.85
N ASN A 171 -6.86 15.62 -13.23
CA ASN A 171 -5.63 16.27 -12.79
C ASN A 171 -5.06 15.43 -11.63
N TRP A 172 -4.22 14.48 -11.97
CA TRP A 172 -3.31 13.83 -11.05
C TRP A 172 -2.09 14.77 -10.89
N THR A 173 -2.25 15.83 -10.08
CA THR A 173 -1.12 16.66 -9.60
C THR A 173 -0.75 16.25 -8.19
#